data_02a9a4750444b26921bb3ace730dd750
#
_entry.id   02a9a4750444b26921bb3ace730dd750
#
_cell.length_a   1.000
_cell.length_b   1.000
_cell.length_c   1.000
_cell.angle_alpha   90.00
_cell.angle_beta   90.00
_cell.angle_gamma   90.00
#
_symmetry.space_group_name_H-M   'P 1'
#
loop_
_entity.id
_entity.type
_entity.pdbx_description
1 polymer ?
#
loop_
_entity_poly.entity_id
_entity_poly.type
_entity_poly.pdbx_seq_one_letter_code
_entity_poly.pdbx_strand_id
1 'polypeptide(L)'
;MSFLDNAIDSYKKQTEKRLLNLRNNILSDLSSRFSWLSQGVQIGSLGDIVFTVSTDEVRTFRDYRRSTKARFALHERIGEKPILEYIAPDGEEITFSMTFHVELGVSPAKETERLRELCEKGEAMYLVFGSAPIGAHMWVIESVGESAERIDHGGRILVSQVEVTLKEYVPVIYDAAQEGGTAT
;
A
#
# COMPACT_ATOMS: atom_id res chain seq x y z
N MET A 1 7.39 -26.45 31.62
CA MET A 1 7.51 -25.26 30.74
C MET A 1 8.99 -25.03 30.54
N SER A 2 9.45 -25.17 29.31
CA SER A 2 10.88 -25.20 28.97
C SER A 2 11.43 -23.76 28.92
N PHE A 3 12.71 -23.60 29.26
CA PHE A 3 13.47 -22.34 29.16
C PHE A 3 13.40 -21.74 27.74
N LEU A 4 13.22 -22.59 26.75
CA LEU A 4 13.02 -22.23 25.33
C LEU A 4 11.68 -21.52 25.07
N ASP A 5 10.60 -21.90 25.75
CA ASP A 5 9.28 -21.26 25.58
C ASP A 5 9.30 -19.83 26.08
N ASN A 6 9.98 -19.58 27.21
CA ASN A 6 10.15 -18.22 27.76
C ASN A 6 11.04 -17.34 26.88
N ALA A 7 12.06 -17.90 26.22
CA ALA A 7 12.92 -17.18 25.30
C ALA A 7 12.16 -16.79 24.02
N ILE A 8 11.35 -17.70 23.47
CA ILE A 8 10.53 -17.44 22.29
C ILE A 8 9.48 -16.37 22.57
N ASP A 9 8.82 -16.41 23.73
CA ASP A 9 7.84 -15.41 24.13
C ASP A 9 8.46 -14.03 24.37
N SER A 10 9.67 -13.98 24.94
CA SER A 10 10.40 -12.72 25.10
C SER A 10 10.81 -12.11 23.76
N TYR A 11 11.25 -12.92 22.80
CA TYR A 11 11.57 -12.50 21.44
C TYR A 11 10.33 -12.00 20.68
N LYS A 12 9.21 -12.69 20.76
CA LYS A 12 7.94 -12.22 20.16
C LYS A 12 7.50 -10.86 20.73
N LYS A 13 7.50 -10.73 22.05
CA LYS A 13 7.18 -9.45 22.72
C LYS A 13 8.12 -8.31 22.33
N GLN A 14 9.39 -8.59 22.12
CA GLN A 14 10.38 -7.58 21.74
C GLN A 14 10.22 -7.14 20.29
N THR A 15 9.91 -8.08 19.38
CA THR A 15 9.62 -7.77 17.97
C THR A 15 8.30 -7.00 17.82
N GLU A 16 7.25 -7.38 18.55
CA GLU A 16 5.99 -6.64 18.59
C GLU A 16 6.16 -5.19 19.08
N LYS A 17 6.94 -5.00 20.16
CA LYS A 17 7.27 -3.65 20.66
C LYS A 17 8.05 -2.83 19.64
N ARG A 18 9.02 -3.42 18.94
CA ARG A 18 9.79 -2.73 17.87
C ARG A 18 8.89 -2.32 16.71
N LEU A 19 8.01 -3.20 16.26
CA LEU A 19 7.03 -2.92 15.20
C LEU A 19 6.04 -1.83 15.62
N LEU A 20 5.57 -1.87 16.86
CA LEU A 20 4.67 -0.85 17.42
C LEU A 20 5.35 0.52 17.50
N ASN A 21 6.62 0.57 17.93
CA ASN A 21 7.39 1.80 18.01
C ASN A 21 7.72 2.38 16.62
N LEU A 22 8.07 1.52 15.64
CA LEU A 22 8.25 1.92 14.25
C LEU A 22 6.96 2.51 13.67
N ARG A 23 5.82 1.83 13.87
CA ARG A 23 4.51 2.32 13.46
C ARG A 23 4.19 3.69 14.09
N ASN A 24 4.42 3.85 15.38
CA ASN A 24 4.13 5.09 16.09
C ASN A 24 5.06 6.24 15.66
N ASN A 25 6.34 5.97 15.39
CA ASN A 25 7.28 6.96 14.88
C ASN A 25 6.91 7.41 13.46
N ILE A 26 6.49 6.49 12.59
CA ILE A 26 6.01 6.81 11.23
C ILE A 26 4.72 7.63 11.30
N LEU A 27 3.78 7.27 12.17
CA LEU A 27 2.53 8.03 12.35
C LEU A 27 2.80 9.43 12.91
N SER A 28 3.75 9.61 13.84
CA SER A 28 4.12 10.91 14.37
C SER A 28 4.84 11.77 13.33
N ASP A 29 5.71 11.19 12.51
CA ASP A 29 6.41 11.91 11.44
C ASP A 29 5.43 12.32 10.33
N LEU A 30 4.49 11.44 9.95
CA LEU A 30 3.40 11.77 9.03
C LEU A 30 2.51 12.89 9.60
N SER A 31 2.10 12.81 10.86
CA SER A 31 1.25 13.84 11.47
C SER A 31 1.93 15.22 11.55
N SER A 32 3.24 15.26 11.81
CA SER A 32 4.00 16.51 11.83
C SER A 32 4.21 17.12 10.43
N ARG A 33 4.39 16.29 9.42
CA ARG A 33 4.52 16.71 8.01
C ARG A 33 3.22 17.22 7.40
N PHE A 34 2.08 16.76 7.90
CA PHE A 34 0.75 17.07 7.36
C PHE A 34 -0.08 18.04 8.21
N SER A 35 0.49 18.65 9.25
CA SER A 35 -0.22 19.61 10.12
C SER A 35 -0.74 20.88 9.41
N TRP A 36 -0.25 21.16 8.19
CA TRP A 36 -0.69 22.30 7.36
C TRP A 36 -1.93 21.98 6.49
N LEU A 37 -2.35 20.70 6.42
CA LEU A 37 -3.51 20.26 5.62
C LEU A 37 -4.87 20.46 6.32
N SER A 38 -4.91 21.23 7.40
CA SER A 38 -6.08 21.39 8.26
C SER A 38 -7.27 22.15 7.68
N GLN A 39 -7.26 22.54 6.40
CA GLN A 39 -8.36 23.27 5.76
C GLN A 39 -9.22 22.44 4.80
N GLY A 40 -8.90 21.17 4.55
CA GLY A 40 -9.71 20.24 3.75
C GLY A 40 -10.02 18.97 4.51
N VAL A 41 -11.11 18.29 4.21
CA VAL A 41 -11.37 16.96 4.75
C VAL A 41 -10.44 15.98 4.04
N GLN A 42 -9.35 15.62 4.71
CA GLN A 42 -8.46 14.58 4.22
C GLN A 42 -9.15 13.22 4.36
N ILE A 43 -9.35 12.54 3.24
CA ILE A 43 -9.97 11.21 3.22
C ILE A 43 -8.91 10.13 3.44
N GLY A 44 -7.68 10.37 2.97
CA GLY A 44 -6.58 9.43 3.08
C GLY A 44 -5.33 9.89 2.36
N SER A 45 -4.31 9.02 2.31
CA SER A 45 -3.08 9.26 1.55
C SER A 45 -2.45 7.97 1.06
N LEU A 46 -1.70 8.07 -0.03
CA LEU A 46 -0.79 7.04 -0.51
C LEU A 46 0.59 7.68 -0.62
N GLY A 47 1.44 7.42 0.36
CA GLY A 47 2.71 8.12 0.50
C GLY A 47 2.51 9.65 0.55
N ASP A 48 3.14 10.37 -0.39
CA ASP A 48 3.03 11.83 -0.52
C ASP A 48 1.76 12.31 -1.27
N ILE A 49 0.98 11.37 -1.83
CA ILE A 49 -0.27 11.69 -2.52
C ILE A 49 -1.41 11.74 -1.50
N VAL A 50 -1.93 12.93 -1.27
CA VAL A 50 -3.03 13.15 -0.33
C VAL A 50 -4.36 13.14 -1.06
N PHE A 51 -5.30 12.35 -0.58
CA PHE A 51 -6.68 12.33 -1.05
C PHE A 51 -7.50 13.33 -0.24
N THR A 52 -7.92 14.41 -0.87
CA THR A 52 -8.68 15.48 -0.22
C THR A 52 -10.02 15.69 -0.91
N VAL A 53 -11.03 16.03 -0.13
CA VAL A 53 -12.26 16.63 -0.61
C VAL A 53 -12.37 17.99 0.01
N SER A 54 -12.18 19.04 -0.80
CA SER A 54 -12.45 20.42 -0.43
C SER A 54 -13.42 21.03 -1.44
N THR A 55 -13.89 22.24 -1.18
CA THR A 55 -14.72 23.02 -2.11
C THR A 55 -13.99 23.33 -3.43
N ASP A 56 -12.66 23.41 -3.40
CA ASP A 56 -11.83 23.85 -4.51
C ASP A 56 -11.02 22.70 -5.14
N GLU A 57 -10.88 21.56 -4.44
CA GLU A 57 -10.08 20.43 -4.89
C GLU A 57 -10.73 19.12 -4.49
N VAL A 58 -11.07 18.27 -5.47
CA VAL A 58 -11.68 16.96 -5.23
C VAL A 58 -10.78 15.88 -5.80
N ARG A 59 -10.08 15.19 -4.92
CA ARG A 59 -9.31 13.97 -5.21
C ARG A 59 -9.98 12.81 -4.48
N THR A 60 -11.02 12.27 -5.08
CA THR A 60 -11.73 11.11 -4.53
C THR A 60 -11.38 9.86 -5.28
N PHE A 61 -11.32 8.77 -4.55
CA PHE A 61 -11.25 7.44 -5.15
C PHE A 61 -12.62 6.77 -5.12
N ARG A 62 -12.84 5.95 -6.15
CA ARG A 62 -14.05 5.14 -6.32
C ARG A 62 -13.63 3.68 -6.52
N ASP A 63 -14.59 2.79 -6.45
CA ASP A 63 -14.42 1.38 -6.79
C ASP A 63 -13.31 0.68 -6.00
N TYR A 64 -13.12 1.10 -4.75
CA TYR A 64 -12.14 0.47 -3.87
C TYR A 64 -12.48 -1.00 -3.67
N ARG A 65 -11.51 -1.86 -3.99
CA ARG A 65 -11.57 -3.31 -3.78
C ARG A 65 -10.30 -3.77 -3.12
N ARG A 66 -10.42 -4.67 -2.15
CA ARG A 66 -9.30 -5.35 -1.51
C ARG A 66 -9.48 -6.84 -1.70
N SER A 67 -8.47 -7.51 -2.19
CA SER A 67 -8.44 -8.94 -2.44
C SER A 67 -7.37 -9.59 -1.58
N THR A 68 -7.77 -10.57 -0.78
CA THR A 68 -6.88 -11.41 0.01
C THR A 68 -6.93 -12.82 -0.55
N LYS A 69 -5.78 -13.41 -0.82
CA LYS A 69 -5.65 -14.76 -1.39
C LYS A 69 -4.81 -15.64 -0.48
N ALA A 70 -5.00 -16.93 -0.60
CA ALA A 70 -4.15 -17.94 0.01
C ALA A 70 -3.57 -18.83 -1.09
N ARG A 71 -2.34 -19.26 -0.88
CA ARG A 71 -1.66 -20.19 -1.80
C ARG A 71 -1.87 -21.63 -1.33
N PHE A 72 -2.26 -22.46 -2.29
CA PHE A 72 -2.45 -23.90 -2.09
C PHE A 72 -1.63 -24.67 -3.13
N ALA A 73 -1.02 -25.77 -2.70
CA ALA A 73 -0.53 -26.79 -3.61
C ALA A 73 -1.68 -27.74 -3.98
N LEU A 74 -1.74 -28.10 -5.25
CA LEU A 74 -2.70 -29.07 -5.77
C LEU A 74 -1.97 -30.39 -6.03
N HIS A 75 -2.37 -31.44 -5.35
CA HIS A 75 -1.83 -32.80 -5.54
C HIS A 75 -2.85 -33.63 -6.30
N GLU A 76 -2.54 -33.88 -7.57
CA GLU A 76 -3.38 -34.70 -8.45
C GLU A 76 -3.41 -36.16 -7.99
N ARG A 77 -4.58 -36.78 -8.05
CA ARG A 77 -4.82 -38.20 -7.68
C ARG A 77 -5.52 -38.90 -8.83
N ILE A 78 -5.04 -40.09 -9.17
CA ILE A 78 -5.63 -40.88 -10.26
C ILE A 78 -6.98 -41.43 -9.80
N GLY A 79 -8.05 -41.09 -10.54
CA GLY A 79 -9.41 -41.56 -10.27
C GLY A 79 -10.12 -40.91 -9.07
N GLU A 80 -9.52 -39.93 -8.42
CA GLU A 80 -10.08 -39.20 -7.28
C GLU A 80 -9.95 -37.70 -7.43
N LYS A 81 -10.64 -36.93 -6.55
CA LYS A 81 -10.47 -35.48 -6.52
C LYS A 81 -9.08 -35.13 -5.99
N PRO A 82 -8.45 -34.05 -6.52
CA PRO A 82 -7.15 -33.60 -6.05
C PRO A 82 -7.21 -33.15 -4.58
N ILE A 83 -6.09 -33.25 -3.89
CA ILE A 83 -5.91 -32.77 -2.53
C ILE A 83 -5.34 -31.36 -2.59
N LEU A 84 -5.94 -30.44 -1.82
CA LEU A 84 -5.43 -29.09 -1.60
C LEU A 84 -4.62 -29.05 -0.31
N GLU A 85 -3.36 -28.66 -0.41
CA GLU A 85 -2.49 -28.42 0.73
C GLU A 85 -2.23 -26.92 0.89
N TYR A 86 -2.51 -26.36 2.06
CA TYR A 86 -2.26 -24.96 2.36
C TYR A 86 -0.75 -24.69 2.47
N ILE A 87 -0.27 -23.72 1.69
CA ILE A 87 1.15 -23.32 1.71
C ILE A 87 1.35 -22.11 2.62
N ALA A 88 0.69 -21.00 2.30
CA ALA A 88 0.86 -19.72 3.00
C ALA A 88 -0.23 -18.71 2.59
N PRO A 89 -0.40 -17.62 3.35
CA PRO A 89 -1.11 -16.45 2.83
C PRO A 89 -0.38 -15.92 1.58
N ASP A 90 -1.12 -15.40 0.64
CA ASP A 90 -0.58 -14.63 -0.49
C ASP A 90 -0.56 -13.15 -0.15
N GLY A 91 0.20 -12.36 -0.92
CA GLY A 91 0.16 -10.90 -0.79
C GLY A 91 -1.22 -10.35 -1.14
N GLU A 92 -1.65 -9.34 -0.41
CA GLU A 92 -2.91 -8.66 -0.67
C GLU A 92 -2.80 -7.72 -1.88
N GLU A 93 -3.93 -7.49 -2.51
CA GLU A 93 -4.07 -6.60 -3.66
C GLU A 93 -5.18 -5.59 -3.41
N ILE A 94 -4.94 -4.32 -3.71
CA ILE A 94 -5.94 -3.26 -3.64
C ILE A 94 -6.04 -2.61 -5.01
N THR A 95 -7.27 -2.43 -5.49
CA THR A 95 -7.58 -1.67 -6.70
C THR A 95 -8.54 -0.56 -6.39
N PHE A 96 -8.34 0.60 -6.99
CA PHE A 96 -9.26 1.73 -6.92
C PHE A 96 -9.10 2.64 -8.14
N SER A 97 -10.12 3.43 -8.41
CA SER A 97 -10.08 4.44 -9.48
C SER A 97 -10.15 5.85 -8.91
N MET A 98 -9.49 6.78 -9.58
CA MET A 98 -9.51 8.21 -9.28
C MET A 98 -9.94 8.97 -10.52
N THR A 99 -10.69 10.06 -10.34
CA THR A 99 -11.01 10.98 -11.45
C THR A 99 -10.36 12.32 -11.16
N PHE A 100 -9.52 12.77 -12.07
CA PHE A 100 -8.89 14.07 -12.02
C PHE A 100 -9.59 15.03 -12.98
N HIS A 101 -9.92 16.24 -12.51
CA HIS A 101 -10.71 17.20 -13.24
C HIS A 101 -10.07 18.59 -13.12
N VAL A 102 -9.76 19.23 -14.25
CA VAL A 102 -9.14 20.56 -14.25
C VAL A 102 -10.02 21.61 -13.56
N GLU A 103 -11.35 21.50 -13.74
CA GLU A 103 -12.31 22.41 -13.11
C GLU A 103 -12.33 22.31 -11.57
N LEU A 104 -11.77 21.23 -11.01
CA LEU A 104 -11.64 21.01 -9.58
C LEU A 104 -10.21 21.29 -9.06
N GLY A 105 -9.48 22.20 -9.73
CA GLY A 105 -8.16 22.66 -9.32
C GLY A 105 -7.01 21.68 -9.53
N VAL A 106 -7.28 20.48 -10.07
CA VAL A 106 -6.29 19.42 -10.25
C VAL A 106 -5.82 19.37 -11.70
N SER A 107 -4.52 19.19 -11.91
CA SER A 107 -3.97 18.96 -13.27
C SER A 107 -3.90 17.45 -13.53
N PRO A 108 -4.79 16.87 -14.39
CA PRO A 108 -4.80 15.43 -14.62
C PRO A 108 -3.45 14.88 -15.06
N ALA A 109 -2.81 15.56 -16.02
CA ALA A 109 -1.51 15.13 -16.53
C ALA A 109 -0.41 15.07 -15.47
N LYS A 110 -0.35 16.06 -14.55
CA LYS A 110 0.67 16.09 -13.49
C LYS A 110 0.43 15.02 -12.45
N GLU A 111 -0.82 14.80 -12.05
CA GLU A 111 -1.14 13.79 -11.04
C GLU A 111 -0.93 12.37 -11.58
N THR A 112 -1.32 12.12 -12.82
CA THR A 112 -1.07 10.83 -13.46
C THR A 112 0.43 10.55 -13.62
N GLU A 113 1.20 11.56 -14.03
CA GLU A 113 2.66 11.44 -14.16
C GLU A 113 3.32 11.12 -12.83
N ARG A 114 2.90 11.79 -11.76
CA ARG A 114 3.39 11.51 -10.41
C ARG A 114 3.11 10.08 -9.97
N LEU A 115 1.92 9.55 -10.27
CA LEU A 115 1.59 8.14 -10.00
C LEU A 115 2.46 7.18 -10.80
N ARG A 116 2.73 7.49 -12.08
CA ARG A 116 3.64 6.70 -12.92
C ARG A 116 5.06 6.69 -12.38
N GLU A 117 5.59 7.86 -11.99
CA GLU A 117 6.92 7.94 -11.38
C GLU A 117 7.04 7.08 -10.12
N LEU A 118 6.03 7.07 -9.25
CA LEU A 118 6.01 6.23 -8.06
C LEU A 118 5.94 4.74 -8.41
N CYS A 119 5.17 4.39 -9.44
CA CYS A 119 5.11 3.03 -9.96
C CYS A 119 6.47 2.58 -10.51
N GLU A 120 7.12 3.42 -11.33
CA GLU A 120 8.43 3.11 -11.93
C GLU A 120 9.55 2.99 -10.88
N LYS A 121 9.50 3.81 -9.81
CA LYS A 121 10.45 3.73 -8.70
C LYS A 121 10.25 2.50 -7.82
N GLY A 122 9.07 1.87 -7.87
CA GLY A 122 8.72 0.74 -7.00
C GLY A 122 8.75 1.12 -5.52
N GLU A 123 8.43 2.36 -5.18
CA GLU A 123 8.51 2.88 -3.83
C GLU A 123 7.41 2.30 -2.96
N ALA A 124 7.81 1.73 -1.81
CA ALA A 124 6.87 1.19 -0.84
C ALA A 124 6.33 2.28 0.07
N MET A 125 5.00 2.40 0.15
CA MET A 125 4.28 3.47 0.83
C MET A 125 3.16 2.93 1.71
N TYR A 126 2.77 3.72 2.72
CA TYR A 126 1.55 3.41 3.47
C TYR A 126 0.32 3.99 2.75
N LEU A 127 -0.70 3.16 2.63
CA LEU A 127 -2.04 3.59 2.25
C LEU A 127 -2.82 3.88 3.54
N VAL A 128 -3.30 5.11 3.67
CA VAL A 128 -4.05 5.57 4.86
C VAL A 128 -5.44 5.99 4.43
N PHE A 129 -6.47 5.51 5.13
CA PHE A 129 -7.83 6.01 5.01
C PHE A 129 -8.29 6.60 6.35
N GLY A 130 -8.72 7.85 6.31
CA GLY A 130 -9.01 8.59 7.54
C GLY A 130 -7.74 8.72 8.40
N SER A 131 -7.75 8.13 9.59
CA SER A 131 -6.66 8.17 10.55
C SER A 131 -5.88 6.83 10.69
N ALA A 132 -6.22 5.82 9.89
CA ALA A 132 -5.66 4.48 10.04
C ALA A 132 -4.99 3.97 8.75
N PRO A 133 -3.81 3.35 8.85
CA PRO A 133 -3.21 2.66 7.72
C PRO A 133 -4.01 1.43 7.34
N ILE A 134 -4.11 1.16 6.04
CA ILE A 134 -4.76 -0.02 5.48
C ILE A 134 -3.73 -1.15 5.37
N GLY A 135 -4.04 -2.27 6.01
CA GLY A 135 -3.15 -3.43 6.04
C GLY A 135 -2.08 -3.36 7.13
N ALA A 136 -1.33 -4.45 7.26
CA ALA A 136 -0.23 -4.56 8.22
C ALA A 136 1.10 -4.06 7.65
N HIS A 137 1.23 -4.04 6.33
CA HIS A 137 2.44 -3.74 5.61
C HIS A 137 2.29 -2.52 4.71
N MET A 138 3.37 -2.13 4.06
CA MET A 138 3.38 -1.09 3.03
C MET A 138 2.80 -1.62 1.72
N TRP A 139 2.56 -0.71 0.79
CA TRP A 139 2.02 -0.99 -0.53
C TRP A 139 2.94 -0.43 -1.59
N VAL A 140 3.09 -1.14 -2.70
CA VAL A 140 3.76 -0.67 -3.92
C VAL A 140 2.72 -0.54 -5.02
N ILE A 141 2.88 0.45 -5.89
CA ILE A 141 2.03 0.57 -7.07
C ILE A 141 2.52 -0.46 -8.09
N GLU A 142 1.66 -1.42 -8.44
CA GLU A 142 1.95 -2.42 -9.46
C GLU A 142 1.63 -1.89 -10.86
N SER A 143 0.50 -1.19 -10.99
CA SER A 143 0.08 -0.64 -12.27
C SER A 143 -0.72 0.65 -12.11
N VAL A 144 -0.59 1.52 -13.11
CA VAL A 144 -1.35 2.76 -13.27
C VAL A 144 -1.94 2.78 -14.69
N GLY A 145 -3.26 2.68 -14.78
CA GLY A 145 -4.01 2.82 -16.04
C GLY A 145 -4.64 4.19 -16.14
N GLU A 146 -4.52 4.88 -17.28
CA GLU A 146 -5.17 6.17 -17.52
C GLU A 146 -6.13 6.09 -18.69
N SER A 147 -7.32 6.63 -18.51
CA SER A 147 -8.32 6.83 -19.56
C SER A 147 -8.70 8.31 -19.61
N ALA A 148 -8.38 9.00 -20.72
CA ALA A 148 -8.77 10.38 -20.92
C ALA A 148 -10.24 10.45 -21.34
N GLU A 149 -11.10 11.02 -20.49
CA GLU A 149 -12.54 11.16 -20.77
C GLU A 149 -12.84 12.42 -21.59
N ARG A 150 -12.10 13.50 -21.34
CA ARG A 150 -12.30 14.77 -22.05
C ARG A 150 -10.97 15.43 -22.39
N ILE A 151 -10.78 15.73 -23.66
CA ILE A 151 -9.61 16.42 -24.19
C ILE A 151 -10.09 17.70 -24.87
N ASP A 152 -9.38 18.81 -24.71
CA ASP A 152 -9.68 20.06 -25.38
C ASP A 152 -9.15 20.05 -26.85
N HIS A 153 -9.53 21.05 -27.62
CA HIS A 153 -9.07 21.22 -29.00
C HIS A 153 -7.56 21.54 -29.13
N GLY A 154 -6.90 21.82 -28.02
CA GLY A 154 -5.44 22.02 -27.95
C GLY A 154 -4.69 20.72 -27.53
N GLY A 155 -5.39 19.60 -27.37
CA GLY A 155 -4.79 18.31 -26.97
C GLY A 155 -4.55 18.16 -25.46
N ARG A 156 -5.06 19.10 -24.64
CA ARG A 156 -4.90 18.99 -23.18
C ARG A 156 -6.00 18.13 -22.57
N ILE A 157 -5.62 17.22 -21.70
CA ILE A 157 -6.55 16.39 -20.93
C ILE A 157 -7.22 17.26 -19.88
N LEU A 158 -8.55 17.40 -19.97
CA LEU A 158 -9.38 18.14 -19.02
C LEU A 158 -9.93 17.23 -17.92
N VAL A 159 -10.24 15.99 -18.27
CA VAL A 159 -10.75 14.97 -17.34
C VAL A 159 -10.05 13.65 -17.65
N SER A 160 -9.45 13.02 -16.67
CA SER A 160 -8.93 11.67 -16.76
C SER A 160 -9.42 10.82 -15.62
N GLN A 161 -9.72 9.56 -15.92
CA GLN A 161 -9.90 8.50 -14.94
C GLN A 161 -8.61 7.68 -14.87
N VAL A 162 -8.11 7.49 -13.66
CA VAL A 162 -6.90 6.73 -13.39
C VAL A 162 -7.25 5.55 -12.51
N GLU A 163 -6.92 4.34 -12.96
CA GLU A 163 -7.02 3.12 -12.18
C GLU A 163 -5.65 2.76 -11.62
N VAL A 164 -5.62 2.47 -10.31
CA VAL A 164 -4.39 2.13 -9.60
C VAL A 164 -4.55 0.76 -8.98
N THR A 165 -3.57 -0.11 -9.22
CA THR A 165 -3.45 -1.40 -8.56
C THR A 165 -2.25 -1.36 -7.63
N LEU A 166 -2.49 -1.70 -6.37
CA LEU A 166 -1.47 -1.81 -5.33
C LEU A 166 -1.26 -3.26 -4.94
N LYS A 167 -0.01 -3.61 -4.68
CA LYS A 167 0.36 -4.88 -4.03
C LYS A 167 0.98 -4.66 -2.66
N GLU A 168 0.66 -5.56 -1.75
CA GLU A 168 1.26 -5.58 -0.43
C GLU A 168 2.76 -5.85 -0.53
N TYR A 169 3.55 -4.97 0.08
CA TYR A 169 4.99 -5.08 0.17
C TYR A 169 5.41 -5.54 1.56
N VAL A 170 5.82 -6.80 1.66
CA VAL A 170 6.38 -7.37 2.89
C VAL A 170 7.89 -7.21 2.85
N PRO A 171 8.49 -6.36 3.69
CA PRO A 171 9.94 -6.20 3.69
C PRO A 171 10.63 -7.48 4.13
N VAL A 172 11.67 -7.88 3.41
CA VAL A 172 12.53 -8.99 3.84
C VAL A 172 13.39 -8.51 5.01
N ILE A 173 13.13 -9.03 6.20
CA ILE A 173 13.98 -8.79 7.36
C ILE A 173 15.12 -9.82 7.28
N TYR A 174 16.29 -9.40 6.85
CA TYR A 174 17.50 -10.19 7.02
C TYR A 174 17.89 -10.12 8.49
N ASP A 175 17.72 -11.22 9.23
CA ASP A 175 18.33 -11.36 10.55
C ASP A 175 19.84 -11.40 10.34
N ALA A 176 20.53 -10.31 10.68
CA ALA A 176 21.98 -10.17 10.66
C ALA A 176 22.70 -11.02 11.73
N ALA A 177 22.08 -12.13 12.18
CA ALA A 177 22.53 -12.94 13.31
C ALA A 177 23.22 -14.24 12.92
N GLN A 178 23.82 -14.36 11.72
CA GLN A 178 24.61 -15.56 11.35
C GLN A 178 26.03 -15.28 10.79
N GLU A 179 26.61 -14.13 11.10
CA GLU A 179 28.07 -13.95 10.92
C GLU A 179 28.78 -14.00 12.27
N GLY A 180 28.84 -15.16 12.88
CA GLY A 180 29.54 -15.39 14.14
C GLY A 180 29.82 -16.85 14.38
N GLY A 181 30.37 -17.55 13.41
CA GLY A 181 30.72 -18.97 13.47
C GLY A 181 32.16 -19.26 13.06
N THR A 182 33.08 -19.04 14.04
CA THR A 182 34.30 -19.82 14.30
C THR A 182 35.24 -20.12 13.14
N ALA A 183 36.28 -19.30 13.04
CA ALA A 183 37.60 -19.81 12.66
C ALA A 183 38.27 -20.42 13.89
N THR A 184 38.55 -21.71 13.88
CA THR A 184 39.57 -22.38 14.67
C THR A 184 40.26 -23.40 13.78
#